data_972746f6e7ee52ec17c8f82d005ec3e7
#
_entry.id   972746f6e7ee52ec17c8f82d005ec3e7
#
_cell.length_a   1.000
_cell.length_b   1.000
_cell.length_c   1.000
_cell.angle_alpha   90.00
_cell.angle_beta   90.00
_cell.angle_gamma   90.00
#
_symmetry.space_group_name_H-M   'P 1'
#
loop_
_entity.id
_entity.type
_entity.pdbx_description
1 polymer ?
#
loop_
_entity_poly.entity_id
_entity_poly.type
_entity_poly.pdbx_seq_one_letter_code
_entity_poly.pdbx_strand_id
1 'polypeptide(L)'
;GGVANFAHNVVLQQDSNLTFGLNVGFYKSGLNKGAVVSNNVDPSLENIPSNSLITINPGINYGIGNLDFGVSMNNLFLYNTKSSKMVEDDPEKSIQAHIMHTGYINSYGFFDKSKFSALVSSDFKKEKTVISGLMMFAVPKGIWIQAGYNTVYGASGGLGMNVTPRISIEYNFEKGLGDLTNFGSSHEIVFAYKFKSK
;
A
#
# COMPACT_ATOMS: atom_id res chain seq x y z
N GLY A 1 -8.66 -13.09 1.12
CA GLY A 1 -8.04 -12.49 2.29
C GLY A 1 -8.75 -11.24 2.77
N GLY A 2 -8.32 -10.73 3.89
CA GLY A 2 -8.81 -9.49 4.45
C GLY A 2 -7.76 -8.83 5.33
N VAL A 3 -7.84 -7.52 5.48
CA VAL A 3 -6.91 -6.72 6.28
C VAL A 3 -7.69 -5.78 7.17
N ALA A 4 -7.28 -5.68 8.42
CA ALA A 4 -7.76 -4.67 9.37
C ALA A 4 -6.63 -3.72 9.72
N ASN A 5 -6.92 -2.42 9.62
CA ASN A 5 -5.96 -1.36 9.93
C ASN A 5 -6.43 -0.57 11.14
N PHE A 6 -5.54 -0.31 12.07
CA PHE A 6 -5.74 0.56 13.21
C PHE A 6 -4.63 1.61 13.23
N ALA A 7 -5.01 2.87 13.49
CA ALA A 7 -4.06 3.95 13.69
C ALA A 7 -4.50 4.84 14.85
N HIS A 8 -3.54 5.23 15.68
CA HIS A 8 -3.73 6.16 16.78
C HIS A 8 -2.76 7.32 16.68
N ASN A 9 -3.29 8.54 16.61
CA ASN A 9 -2.52 9.76 16.48
C ASN A 9 -2.45 10.47 17.84
N VAL A 10 -1.24 10.88 18.22
CA VAL A 10 -0.96 11.67 19.42
C VAL A 10 -0.40 13.01 18.98
N VAL A 11 -1.09 14.10 19.32
CA VAL A 11 -0.60 15.46 19.08
C VAL A 11 0.43 15.77 20.15
N LEU A 12 1.67 16.04 19.75
CA LEU A 12 2.78 16.39 20.66
C LEU A 12 2.87 17.89 20.88
N GLN A 13 2.80 18.66 19.80
CA GLN A 13 2.81 20.11 19.79
C GLN A 13 1.90 20.63 18.68
N GLN A 14 1.77 21.96 18.55
CA GLN A 14 0.87 22.60 17.59
C GLN A 14 1.08 22.09 16.15
N ASP A 15 2.34 21.84 15.75
CA ASP A 15 2.71 21.44 14.39
C ASP A 15 3.38 20.06 14.36
N SER A 16 3.28 19.27 15.41
CA SER A 16 3.89 17.93 15.43
C SER A 16 2.96 16.88 16.02
N ASN A 17 3.00 15.70 15.42
CA ASN A 17 2.21 14.55 15.83
C ASN A 17 3.00 13.24 15.70
N LEU A 18 2.59 12.25 16.46
CA LEU A 18 3.11 10.90 16.41
C LEU A 18 1.96 9.93 16.19
N THR A 19 2.03 9.14 15.14
CA THR A 19 0.99 8.15 14.81
C THR A 19 1.55 6.75 14.94
N PHE A 20 0.87 5.91 15.70
CA PHE A 20 1.13 4.48 15.79
C PHE A 20 0.13 3.76 14.90
N GLY A 21 0.63 2.86 14.05
CA GLY A 21 -0.17 2.05 13.15
C GLY A 21 -0.01 0.57 13.44
N LEU A 22 -1.07 -0.18 13.24
CA LEU A 22 -1.07 -1.64 13.27
C LEU A 22 -1.95 -2.15 12.14
N ASN A 23 -1.38 -2.98 11.29
CA ASN A 23 -2.09 -3.71 10.25
C ASN A 23 -2.09 -5.20 10.60
N VAL A 24 -3.26 -5.83 10.58
CA VAL A 24 -3.44 -7.27 10.76
C VAL A 24 -4.09 -7.83 9.52
N GLY A 25 -3.42 -8.75 8.85
CA GLY A 25 -3.88 -9.38 7.63
C GLY A 25 -4.17 -10.87 7.82
N PHE A 26 -5.16 -11.37 7.11
CA PHE A 26 -5.43 -12.78 6.93
C PHE A 26 -5.45 -13.09 5.44
N TYR A 27 -4.63 -14.06 5.01
CA TYR A 27 -4.51 -14.46 3.62
C TYR A 27 -4.65 -15.98 3.51
N LYS A 28 -5.39 -16.40 2.51
CA LYS A 28 -5.49 -17.82 2.14
C LYS A 28 -5.14 -17.98 0.67
N SER A 29 -4.15 -18.80 0.40
CA SER A 29 -3.75 -19.17 -0.96
C SER A 29 -3.82 -20.68 -1.14
N GLY A 30 -4.11 -21.12 -2.36
CA GLY A 30 -4.14 -22.53 -2.72
C GLY A 30 -4.51 -22.69 -4.19
N LEU A 31 -4.11 -23.80 -4.78
CA LEU A 31 -4.50 -24.14 -6.14
C LEU A 31 -5.95 -24.62 -6.17
N ASN A 32 -6.77 -24.05 -7.04
CA ASN A 32 -8.08 -24.60 -7.35
C ASN A 32 -7.92 -25.80 -8.28
N LYS A 33 -7.79 -26.99 -7.70
CA LYS A 33 -7.59 -28.24 -8.45
C LYS A 33 -8.73 -28.53 -9.44
N GLY A 34 -9.94 -28.03 -9.18
CA GLY A 34 -11.10 -28.20 -10.07
C GLY A 34 -11.06 -27.32 -11.33
N ALA A 35 -10.22 -26.27 -11.35
CA ALA A 35 -10.04 -25.39 -12.50
C ALA A 35 -8.90 -25.87 -13.43
N VAL A 36 -8.09 -26.82 -12.99
CA VAL A 36 -7.00 -27.38 -13.80
C VAL A 36 -7.57 -28.56 -14.59
N VAL A 37 -7.95 -28.31 -15.83
CA VAL A 37 -8.38 -29.35 -16.76
C VAL A 37 -7.12 -29.86 -17.48
N SER A 38 -6.65 -31.03 -17.09
CA SER A 38 -5.54 -31.73 -17.75
C SER A 38 -5.94 -33.15 -18.08
N ASN A 39 -5.66 -33.59 -19.28
CA ASN A 39 -5.87 -34.99 -19.70
C ASN A 39 -4.90 -35.96 -19.00
N ASN A 40 -3.83 -35.44 -18.41
CA ASN A 40 -2.89 -36.18 -17.56
C ASN A 40 -2.85 -35.53 -16.19
N VAL A 41 -3.08 -36.31 -15.16
CA VAL A 41 -2.89 -35.86 -13.77
C VAL A 41 -1.40 -35.59 -13.56
N ASP A 42 -1.04 -34.32 -13.39
CA ASP A 42 0.34 -33.94 -13.04
C ASP A 42 0.53 -34.15 -11.52
N PRO A 43 1.36 -35.13 -11.10
CA PRO A 43 1.57 -35.40 -9.67
C PRO A 43 2.16 -34.21 -8.91
N SER A 44 2.82 -33.26 -9.59
CA SER A 44 3.37 -32.05 -8.97
C SER A 44 2.26 -31.11 -8.46
N LEU A 45 1.08 -31.15 -9.06
CA LEU A 45 -0.08 -30.34 -8.66
C LEU A 45 -0.77 -30.87 -7.40
N GLU A 46 -0.57 -32.13 -7.04
CA GLU A 46 -1.14 -32.72 -5.81
C GLU A 46 -0.46 -32.18 -4.55
N ASN A 47 0.80 -31.79 -4.66
CA ASN A 47 1.64 -31.36 -3.54
C ASN A 47 1.73 -29.82 -3.36
N ILE A 48 0.98 -29.01 -4.12
CA ILE A 48 0.99 -27.58 -3.90
C ILE A 48 0.31 -27.25 -2.57
N PRO A 49 1.07 -26.76 -1.58
CA PRO A 49 0.51 -26.48 -0.26
C PRO A 49 -0.45 -25.29 -0.34
N SER A 50 -1.64 -25.45 0.21
CA SER A 50 -2.49 -24.29 0.47
C SER A 50 -2.07 -23.67 1.79
N ASN A 51 -1.76 -22.38 1.76
CA ASN A 51 -1.35 -21.61 2.93
C ASN A 51 -2.51 -20.79 3.49
N SER A 52 -2.58 -20.70 4.80
CA SER A 52 -3.49 -19.80 5.50
C SER A 52 -2.64 -19.01 6.51
N LEU A 53 -2.44 -17.73 6.23
CA LEU A 53 -1.45 -16.90 6.89
C LEU A 53 -2.13 -15.76 7.64
N ILE A 54 -1.66 -15.48 8.85
CA ILE A 54 -1.96 -14.25 9.59
C ILE A 54 -0.69 -13.42 9.62
N THR A 55 -0.81 -12.13 9.28
CA THR A 55 0.31 -11.18 9.30
C THR A 55 0.03 -10.06 10.30
N ILE A 56 1.10 -9.55 10.92
CA ILE A 56 1.05 -8.38 11.82
C ILE A 56 2.15 -7.42 11.39
N ASN A 57 1.74 -6.20 11.02
CA ASN A 57 2.59 -5.18 10.46
C ASN A 57 2.46 -3.89 11.30
N PRO A 58 3.35 -3.63 12.27
CA PRO A 58 3.36 -2.40 13.03
C PRO A 58 4.03 -1.27 12.25
N GLY A 59 3.66 -0.03 12.57
CA GLY A 59 4.29 1.15 12.02
C GLY A 59 4.21 2.34 12.96
N ILE A 60 5.10 3.30 12.74
CA ILE A 60 5.15 4.57 13.43
C ILE A 60 5.40 5.68 12.42
N ASN A 61 4.71 6.81 12.56
CA ASN A 61 4.89 7.99 11.74
C ASN A 61 5.02 9.23 12.63
N TYR A 62 6.00 10.07 12.34
CA TYR A 62 6.20 11.36 12.98
C TYR A 62 5.98 12.47 11.96
N GLY A 63 5.00 13.32 12.22
CA GLY A 63 4.71 14.50 11.42
C GLY A 63 5.20 15.77 12.11
N ILE A 64 5.83 16.66 11.34
CA ILE A 64 6.24 17.99 11.78
C ILE A 64 6.03 19.01 10.65
N GLY A 65 5.14 19.97 10.87
CA GLY A 65 4.77 20.95 9.85
C GLY A 65 4.26 20.26 8.57
N ASN A 66 5.01 20.40 7.50
CA ASN A 66 4.70 19.83 6.19
C ASN A 66 5.42 18.51 5.86
N LEU A 67 6.18 17.98 6.81
CA LEU A 67 6.97 16.76 6.65
C LEU A 67 6.43 15.63 7.52
N ASP A 68 6.40 14.43 6.95
CA ASP A 68 6.09 13.18 7.62
C ASP A 68 7.23 12.19 7.41
N PHE A 69 7.62 11.51 8.49
CA PHE A 69 8.63 10.46 8.50
C PHE A 69 8.02 9.21 9.10
N GLY A 70 8.06 8.12 8.38
CA GLY A 70 7.48 6.88 8.88
C GLY A 70 8.40 5.68 8.70
N VAL A 71 8.23 4.73 9.62
CA VAL A 71 8.85 3.41 9.57
C VAL A 71 7.79 2.37 9.87
N SER A 72 7.74 1.32 9.09
CA SER A 72 6.87 0.18 9.30
C SER A 72 7.62 -1.13 9.06
N MET A 73 7.13 -2.20 9.67
CA MET A 73 7.64 -3.54 9.44
C MET A 73 6.56 -4.37 8.76
N ASN A 74 6.86 -4.91 7.60
CA ASN A 74 5.98 -5.81 6.89
C ASN A 74 6.29 -7.26 7.29
N ASN A 75 5.25 -8.03 7.52
CA ASN A 75 5.33 -9.43 7.94
C ASN A 75 6.24 -9.64 9.17
N LEU A 76 6.20 -8.70 10.14
CA LEU A 76 6.97 -8.85 11.37
C LEU A 76 6.66 -10.19 12.05
N PHE A 77 5.36 -10.53 12.14
CA PHE A 77 4.88 -11.84 12.54
C PHE A 77 4.06 -12.43 11.40
N LEU A 78 4.49 -13.58 10.92
CA LEU A 78 3.80 -14.35 9.92
C LEU A 78 3.49 -15.75 10.49
N TYR A 79 2.21 -16.02 10.76
CA TYR A 79 1.76 -17.27 11.35
C TYR A 79 0.96 -18.08 10.36
N ASN A 80 1.39 -19.33 10.12
CA ASN A 80 0.65 -20.27 9.28
C ASN A 80 -0.33 -21.07 10.15
N THR A 81 -1.63 -20.78 9.97
CA THR A 81 -2.69 -21.40 10.77
C THR A 81 -2.89 -22.88 10.46
N LYS A 82 -2.45 -23.36 9.29
CA LYS A 82 -2.55 -24.79 8.95
C LYS A 82 -1.47 -25.64 9.60
N SER A 83 -0.23 -25.15 9.53
CA SER A 83 0.89 -25.86 10.18
C SER A 83 1.03 -25.51 11.66
N SER A 84 0.28 -24.51 12.14
CA SER A 84 0.38 -23.97 13.50
C SER A 84 1.80 -23.55 13.87
N LYS A 85 2.53 -22.98 12.90
CA LYS A 85 3.92 -22.54 13.06
C LYS A 85 4.12 -21.10 12.62
N MET A 86 5.07 -20.43 13.24
CA MET A 86 5.61 -19.16 12.75
C MET A 86 6.45 -19.44 11.51
N VAL A 87 6.32 -18.56 10.51
CA VAL A 87 7.18 -18.54 9.32
C VAL A 87 8.32 -17.57 9.60
N GLU A 88 9.50 -18.12 9.89
CA GLU A 88 10.68 -17.31 10.27
C GLU A 88 11.41 -16.75 9.06
N ASP A 89 11.55 -17.57 8.01
CA ASP A 89 12.23 -17.21 6.77
C ASP A 89 11.23 -16.78 5.68
N ASP A 90 10.57 -15.62 5.91
CA ASP A 90 9.72 -15.02 4.88
C ASP A 90 10.55 -14.07 4.00
N PRO A 91 10.66 -14.31 2.67
CA PRO A 91 11.37 -13.41 1.76
C PRO A 91 10.70 -12.04 1.62
N GLU A 92 9.42 -11.94 1.93
CA GLU A 92 8.66 -10.69 1.90
C GLU A 92 8.73 -9.90 3.21
N LYS A 93 9.39 -10.43 4.25
CA LYS A 93 9.66 -9.71 5.48
C LYS A 93 10.56 -8.52 5.20
N SER A 94 10.12 -7.33 5.59
CA SER A 94 10.85 -6.11 5.28
C SER A 94 10.65 -5.00 6.31
N ILE A 95 11.56 -4.03 6.28
CA ILE A 95 11.41 -2.75 6.97
C ILE A 95 11.19 -1.71 5.88
N GLN A 96 10.09 -0.99 5.97
CA GLN A 96 9.79 0.12 5.09
C GLN A 96 10.01 1.44 5.82
N ALA A 97 10.75 2.35 5.19
CA ALA A 97 10.90 3.72 5.66
C ALA A 97 10.37 4.67 4.59
N HIS A 98 9.75 5.78 5.00
CA HIS A 98 9.31 6.80 4.07
C HIS A 98 9.50 8.21 4.61
N ILE A 99 9.59 9.13 3.68
CA ILE A 99 9.48 10.57 3.90
C ILE A 99 8.44 11.13 2.94
N MET A 100 7.54 11.95 3.46
CA MET A 100 6.53 12.64 2.68
C MET A 100 6.57 14.13 2.97
N HIS A 101 6.52 14.95 1.92
CA HIS A 101 6.34 16.38 2.00
C HIS A 101 4.96 16.76 1.44
N THR A 102 4.24 17.62 2.16
CA THR A 102 2.95 18.16 1.71
C THR A 102 3.02 19.67 1.68
N GLY A 103 2.86 20.25 0.50
CA GLY A 103 2.80 21.69 0.29
C GLY A 103 1.42 22.14 -0.16
N TYR A 104 1.07 23.40 0.16
CA TYR A 104 -0.14 24.04 -0.34
C TYR A 104 0.21 25.14 -1.32
N ILE A 105 -0.53 25.21 -2.41
CA ILE A 105 -0.38 26.24 -3.41
C ILE A 105 -1.36 27.36 -3.06
N ASN A 106 -0.82 28.52 -2.69
CA ASN A 106 -1.59 29.72 -2.44
C ASN A 106 -1.64 30.54 -3.74
N SER A 107 -2.59 30.22 -4.59
CA SER A 107 -2.88 30.95 -5.82
C SER A 107 -4.32 31.41 -5.83
N TYR A 108 -4.64 32.39 -6.68
CA TYR A 108 -6.02 32.80 -6.88
C TYR A 108 -6.73 31.89 -7.90
N GLY A 109 -8.04 31.75 -7.76
CA GLY A 109 -8.86 31.04 -8.73
C GLY A 109 -9.01 29.54 -8.46
N PHE A 110 -9.04 28.74 -9.53
CA PHE A 110 -9.34 27.30 -9.46
C PHE A 110 -8.33 26.49 -8.62
N PHE A 111 -7.06 26.92 -8.62
CA PHE A 111 -5.98 26.21 -7.90
C PHE A 111 -5.72 26.76 -6.49
N ASP A 112 -6.52 27.71 -6.02
CA ASP A 112 -6.36 28.20 -4.65
C ASP A 112 -6.51 27.06 -3.63
N LYS A 113 -5.55 26.97 -2.67
CA LYS A 113 -5.44 25.92 -1.67
C LYS A 113 -5.28 24.50 -2.22
N SER A 114 -4.83 24.36 -3.45
CA SER A 114 -4.44 23.05 -3.98
C SER A 114 -3.29 22.46 -3.18
N LYS A 115 -3.29 21.15 -3.03
CA LYS A 115 -2.31 20.41 -2.26
C LYS A 115 -1.37 19.66 -3.20
N PHE A 116 -0.08 19.79 -2.97
CA PHE A 116 0.95 18.96 -3.59
C PHE A 116 1.57 18.06 -2.52
N SER A 117 1.73 16.78 -2.81
CA SER A 117 2.42 15.83 -1.94
C SER A 117 3.47 15.07 -2.73
N ALA A 118 4.64 14.91 -2.15
CA ALA A 118 5.70 14.07 -2.67
C ALA A 118 6.13 13.08 -1.59
N LEU A 119 6.13 11.80 -1.94
CA LEU A 119 6.49 10.69 -1.08
C LEU A 119 7.67 9.95 -1.70
N VAL A 120 8.68 9.66 -0.90
CA VAL A 120 9.74 8.71 -1.22
C VAL A 120 9.73 7.64 -0.14
N SER A 121 9.70 6.38 -0.55
CA SER A 121 9.77 5.24 0.37
C SER A 121 10.84 4.25 -0.07
N SER A 122 11.38 3.55 0.90
CA SER A 122 12.33 2.48 0.69
C SER A 122 11.88 1.24 1.47
N ASP A 123 11.81 0.12 0.82
CA ASP A 123 11.46 -1.18 1.39
C ASP A 123 12.69 -2.09 1.39
N PHE A 124 13.21 -2.34 2.59
CA PHE A 124 14.44 -3.10 2.80
C PHE A 124 14.09 -4.57 3.03
N LYS A 125 14.13 -5.35 1.96
CA LYS A 125 13.96 -6.81 1.99
C LYS A 125 15.31 -7.52 2.13
N LYS A 126 15.29 -8.80 2.51
CA LYS A 126 16.50 -9.63 2.67
C LYS A 126 17.36 -9.67 1.41
N GLU A 127 16.75 -9.77 0.24
CA GLU A 127 17.46 -9.97 -1.03
C GLU A 127 17.66 -8.67 -1.81
N LYS A 128 16.78 -7.68 -1.65
CA LYS A 128 16.85 -6.44 -2.42
C LYS A 128 16.16 -5.29 -1.69
N THR A 129 16.61 -4.09 -1.99
CA THR A 129 15.93 -2.85 -1.59
C THR A 129 15.06 -2.36 -2.73
N VAL A 130 13.81 -2.04 -2.43
CA VAL A 130 12.86 -1.46 -3.38
C VAL A 130 12.66 0.02 -3.03
N ILE A 131 12.91 0.89 -3.99
CA ILE A 131 12.71 2.34 -3.82
C ILE A 131 11.50 2.75 -4.63
N SER A 132 10.63 3.53 -4.02
CA SER A 132 9.41 4.06 -4.65
C SER A 132 9.33 5.58 -4.46
N GLY A 133 8.88 6.25 -5.50
CA GLY A 133 8.53 7.67 -5.46
C GLY A 133 7.09 7.86 -5.93
N LEU A 134 6.35 8.72 -5.25
CA LEU A 134 4.98 9.08 -5.61
C LEU A 134 4.81 10.60 -5.48
N MET A 135 4.21 11.20 -6.48
CA MET A 135 3.77 12.59 -6.45
C MET A 135 2.25 12.64 -6.64
N MET A 136 1.59 13.47 -5.85
CA MET A 136 0.15 13.69 -5.94
C MET A 136 -0.14 15.19 -5.94
N PHE A 137 -1.05 15.59 -6.80
CA PHE A 137 -1.61 16.93 -6.84
C PHE A 137 -3.13 16.85 -6.66
N ALA A 138 -3.65 17.57 -5.68
CA ALA A 138 -5.07 17.58 -5.34
C ALA A 138 -5.60 19.00 -5.32
N VAL A 139 -6.75 19.24 -5.97
CA VAL A 139 -7.46 20.51 -5.92
C VAL A 139 -8.54 20.50 -4.82
N PRO A 140 -8.91 21.64 -4.23
CA PRO A 140 -9.89 21.70 -3.14
C PRO A 140 -11.25 21.15 -3.48
N LYS A 141 -11.61 21.11 -4.77
CA LYS A 141 -12.87 20.52 -5.27
C LYS A 141 -12.90 18.99 -5.19
N GLY A 142 -11.83 18.37 -4.65
CA GLY A 142 -11.78 16.95 -4.39
C GLY A 142 -11.40 16.11 -5.61
N ILE A 143 -10.69 16.68 -6.57
CA ILE A 143 -10.07 15.94 -7.69
C ILE A 143 -8.58 15.86 -7.41
N TRP A 144 -7.96 14.70 -7.66
CA TRP A 144 -6.51 14.53 -7.58
C TRP A 144 -5.98 13.68 -8.71
N ILE A 145 -4.73 13.92 -9.03
CA ILE A 145 -3.94 13.10 -9.94
C ILE A 145 -2.67 12.66 -9.21
N GLN A 146 -2.19 11.48 -9.55
CA GLN A 146 -0.94 10.98 -8.99
C GLN A 146 -0.10 10.27 -10.05
N ALA A 147 1.22 10.31 -9.86
CA ALA A 147 2.19 9.59 -10.67
C ALA A 147 3.30 9.06 -9.77
N GLY A 148 3.76 7.87 -10.05
CA GLY A 148 4.76 7.20 -9.25
C GLY A 148 5.70 6.34 -10.08
N TYR A 149 6.78 5.95 -9.45
CA TYR A 149 7.74 5.00 -9.97
C TYR A 149 8.25 4.10 -8.84
N ASN A 150 8.38 2.84 -9.15
CA ASN A 150 8.94 1.83 -8.27
C ASN A 150 10.04 1.07 -8.99
N THR A 151 11.18 0.85 -8.34
CA THR A 151 12.36 0.22 -8.97
C THR A 151 12.14 -1.23 -9.40
N VAL A 152 11.09 -1.87 -8.91
CA VAL A 152 10.71 -3.26 -9.25
C VAL A 152 9.50 -3.29 -10.16
N TYR A 153 8.43 -2.60 -9.77
CA TYR A 153 7.13 -2.70 -10.46
C TYR A 153 6.99 -1.72 -11.63
N GLY A 154 7.83 -0.68 -11.71
CA GLY A 154 7.83 0.27 -12.80
C GLY A 154 7.04 1.53 -12.52
N ALA A 155 6.36 2.06 -13.55
CA ALA A 155 5.63 3.32 -13.47
C ALA A 155 4.17 3.11 -13.08
N SER A 156 3.64 4.03 -12.28
CA SER A 156 2.22 4.09 -11.92
C SER A 156 1.64 5.48 -12.17
N GLY A 157 0.35 5.53 -12.35
CA GLY A 157 -0.40 6.76 -12.47
C GLY A 157 -1.83 6.57 -11.99
N GLY A 158 -2.44 7.61 -11.49
CA GLY A 158 -3.80 7.52 -11.00
C GLY A 158 -4.53 8.85 -11.05
N LEU A 159 -5.83 8.77 -11.02
CA LEU A 159 -6.72 9.91 -10.88
C LEU A 159 -7.88 9.54 -9.96
N GLY A 160 -8.32 10.49 -9.16
CA GLY A 160 -9.42 10.27 -8.26
C GLY A 160 -10.27 11.51 -8.05
N MET A 161 -11.46 11.29 -7.51
CA MET A 161 -12.39 12.37 -7.20
C MET A 161 -13.29 12.04 -6.01
N ASN A 162 -13.65 13.07 -5.26
CA ASN A 162 -14.73 12.99 -4.29
C ASN A 162 -16.07 13.16 -5.01
N VAL A 163 -16.83 12.09 -5.14
CA VAL A 163 -18.20 12.12 -5.70
C VAL A 163 -19.13 12.84 -4.72
N THR A 164 -18.91 12.62 -3.43
CA THR A 164 -19.58 13.31 -2.32
C THR A 164 -18.55 13.58 -1.20
N PRO A 165 -18.85 14.36 -0.16
CA PRO A 165 -17.95 14.51 0.99
C PRO A 165 -17.61 13.19 1.71
N ARG A 166 -18.32 12.11 1.41
CA ARG A 166 -18.14 10.79 2.04
C ARG A 166 -17.73 9.69 1.09
N ILE A 167 -17.88 9.88 -0.21
CA ILE A 167 -17.59 8.86 -1.21
C ILE A 167 -16.53 9.39 -2.14
N SER A 168 -15.47 8.65 -2.29
CA SER A 168 -14.45 8.89 -3.30
C SER A 168 -14.24 7.66 -4.19
N ILE A 169 -13.87 7.93 -5.43
CA ILE A 169 -13.52 6.93 -6.44
C ILE A 169 -12.14 7.29 -6.96
N GLU A 170 -11.31 6.28 -7.11
CA GLU A 170 -9.95 6.42 -7.65
C GLU A 170 -9.70 5.31 -8.67
N TYR A 171 -9.03 5.65 -9.74
CA TYR A 171 -8.52 4.72 -10.74
C TYR A 171 -7.01 4.79 -10.75
N ASN A 172 -6.36 3.63 -10.65
CA ASN A 172 -4.92 3.47 -10.70
C ASN A 172 -4.53 2.57 -11.87
N PHE A 173 -3.44 2.93 -12.50
CA PHE A 173 -2.79 2.21 -13.58
C PHE A 173 -1.33 1.98 -13.23
N GLU A 174 -0.86 0.76 -13.41
CA GLU A 174 0.54 0.40 -13.26
C GLU A 174 1.04 -0.32 -14.51
N LYS A 175 2.27 -0.02 -14.91
CA LYS A 175 2.95 -0.66 -16.03
C LYS A 175 4.32 -1.13 -15.60
N GLY A 176 4.55 -2.44 -15.73
CA GLY A 176 5.86 -3.04 -15.51
C GLY A 176 6.89 -2.46 -16.48
N LEU A 177 8.06 -2.12 -15.95
CA LEU A 177 9.22 -1.65 -16.69
C LEU A 177 10.44 -2.51 -16.32
N GLY A 178 11.51 -2.46 -17.13
CA GLY A 178 12.70 -3.27 -16.89
C GLY A 178 12.40 -4.77 -16.94
N ASP A 179 12.76 -5.50 -15.90
CA ASP A 179 12.59 -6.95 -15.81
C ASP A 179 11.12 -7.40 -15.83
N LEU A 180 10.18 -6.50 -15.49
CA LEU A 180 8.75 -6.77 -15.47
C LEU A 180 8.00 -6.29 -16.70
N THR A 181 8.68 -5.86 -17.75
CA THR A 181 8.03 -5.35 -18.99
C THR A 181 7.07 -6.37 -19.62
N ASN A 182 7.35 -7.66 -19.48
CA ASN A 182 6.53 -8.76 -20.03
C ASN A 182 5.30 -9.11 -19.18
N PHE A 183 5.18 -8.56 -17.96
CA PHE A 183 4.03 -8.84 -17.07
C PHE A 183 2.80 -7.97 -17.37
N GLY A 184 2.89 -7.09 -18.38
CA GLY A 184 1.77 -6.28 -18.83
C GLY A 184 1.49 -5.06 -17.96
N SER A 185 0.22 -4.74 -17.80
CA SER A 185 -0.27 -3.61 -17.01
C SER A 185 -1.35 -4.06 -16.04
N SER A 186 -1.45 -3.37 -14.92
CA SER A 186 -2.47 -3.54 -13.89
C SER A 186 -3.41 -2.34 -13.86
N HIS A 187 -4.68 -2.60 -13.58
CA HIS A 187 -5.74 -1.59 -13.46
C HIS A 187 -6.49 -1.84 -12.16
N GLU A 188 -6.64 -0.80 -11.35
CA GLU A 188 -7.35 -0.87 -10.07
C GLU A 188 -8.39 0.24 -9.99
N ILE A 189 -9.58 -0.09 -9.49
CA ILE A 189 -10.61 0.89 -9.14
C ILE A 189 -10.83 0.79 -7.63
N VAL A 190 -10.66 1.90 -6.94
CA VAL A 190 -10.85 2.00 -5.49
C VAL A 190 -12.10 2.80 -5.19
N PHE A 191 -12.95 2.27 -4.32
CA PHE A 191 -14.08 2.96 -3.72
C PHE A 191 -13.80 3.16 -2.25
N ALA A 192 -13.84 4.39 -1.77
CA ALA A 192 -13.69 4.69 -0.36
C ALA A 192 -14.94 5.37 0.20
N TYR A 193 -15.37 4.94 1.38
CA TYR A 193 -16.49 5.52 2.11
C TYR A 193 -16.03 6.00 3.49
N LYS A 194 -16.26 7.27 3.78
CA LYS A 194 -15.93 7.89 5.07
C LYS A 194 -17.13 7.85 6.01
N PHE A 195 -17.04 7.05 7.05
CA PHE A 195 -18.04 7.02 8.11
C PHE A 195 -18.06 8.32 8.88
N LYS A 196 -19.24 8.70 9.39
CA LYS A 196 -19.37 9.89 10.23
C LYS A 196 -18.74 9.58 11.59
N SER A 197 -17.65 10.28 11.93
CA SER A 197 -17.19 10.33 13.31
C SER A 197 -18.24 11.09 14.14
N LYS A 198 -18.68 10.52 15.26
CA LYS A 198 -19.50 11.21 16.25
C LYS A 198 -18.68 12.25 16.97
#